data_4d360b983b7123781b10ce882ce02f8e
#
_entry.id   4d360b983b7123781b10ce882ce02f8e
#
_cell.length_a   1.000
_cell.length_b   1.000
_cell.length_c   1.000
_cell.angle_alpha   90.00
_cell.angle_beta   90.00
_cell.angle_gamma   90.00
#
_symmetry.space_group_name_H-M   'P 1'
#
loop_
_entity.id
_entity.type
_entity.pdbx_description
1 polymer ?
#
loop_
_entity_poly.entity_id
_entity_poly.type
_entity_poly.pdbx_seq_one_letter_code
_entity_poly.pdbx_strand_id
1 'polypeptide(L)'
;MILHICTRDDWAAGQDPYRPASLDDAGFVHCSDPGTAHLPATALFRGREDLLLLEIDSSRIDAPLRWEVGDPPHPAGIWFPHVYGPIPREAVVAVHPFPPDQDGSFSLPSSIANR
;
A
#
# COMPACT_ATOMS: atom_id res chain seq x y z
N MET A 1 -1.25 -4.39 11.38
CA MET A 1 -1.67 -4.39 9.94
C MET A 1 -1.08 -3.20 9.22
N ILE A 2 -0.55 -3.42 8.05
CA ILE A 2 -0.10 -2.37 7.14
C ILE A 2 -0.84 -2.51 5.81
N LEU A 3 -0.88 -1.43 5.02
CA LEU A 3 -1.60 -1.39 3.76
C LEU A 3 -0.63 -1.10 2.61
N HIS A 4 -0.88 -1.69 1.44
CA HIS A 4 -0.12 -1.41 0.23
C HIS A 4 -1.08 -1.13 -0.92
N ILE A 5 -0.79 -0.06 -1.68
CA ILE A 5 -1.57 0.33 -2.86
C ILE A 5 -0.95 -0.33 -4.08
N CYS A 6 -1.75 -1.03 -4.86
CA CYS A 6 -1.33 -1.60 -6.15
C CYS A 6 -2.42 -1.48 -7.19
N THR A 7 -2.08 -1.75 -8.44
CA THR A 7 -3.09 -1.86 -9.50
C THR A 7 -3.72 -3.25 -9.49
N ARG A 8 -4.94 -3.36 -10.06
CA ARG A 8 -5.59 -4.66 -10.23
C ARG A 8 -4.73 -5.60 -11.08
N ASP A 9 -4.10 -5.08 -12.12
CA ASP A 9 -3.29 -5.89 -13.03
C ASP A 9 -2.05 -6.45 -12.34
N ASP A 10 -1.37 -5.65 -11.51
CA ASP A 10 -0.20 -6.11 -10.77
C ASP A 10 -0.56 -7.24 -9.80
N TRP A 11 -1.67 -7.11 -9.10
CA TRP A 11 -2.13 -8.15 -8.19
C TRP A 11 -2.60 -9.40 -8.92
N ALA A 12 -3.33 -9.22 -10.03
CA ALA A 12 -3.86 -10.32 -10.84
C ALA A 12 -2.77 -11.12 -11.55
N ALA A 13 -1.56 -10.59 -11.70
CA ALA A 13 -0.43 -11.32 -12.25
C ALA A 13 -0.07 -12.57 -11.43
N GLY A 14 -0.55 -12.65 -10.19
CA GLY A 14 -0.47 -13.89 -9.39
C GLY A 14 0.91 -14.22 -8.86
N GLN A 15 1.84 -13.29 -8.87
CA GLN A 15 3.20 -13.51 -8.40
C GLN A 15 3.22 -13.83 -6.90
N ASP A 16 3.94 -14.89 -6.52
CA ASP A 16 4.10 -15.30 -5.13
C ASP A 16 5.56 -15.71 -4.87
N PRO A 17 6.32 -15.00 -4.03
CA PRO A 17 5.87 -13.83 -3.27
C PRO A 17 5.56 -12.62 -4.17
N TYR A 18 4.70 -11.74 -3.70
CA TYR A 18 4.36 -10.52 -4.42
C TYR A 18 5.55 -9.57 -4.42
N ARG A 19 5.98 -9.17 -5.62
CA ARG A 19 7.17 -8.34 -5.83
C ARG A 19 6.83 -7.15 -6.73
N PRO A 20 6.37 -6.03 -6.16
CA PRO A 20 6.05 -4.84 -6.96
C PRO A 20 7.32 -4.20 -7.53
N ALA A 21 7.17 -3.44 -8.61
CA ALA A 21 8.30 -2.77 -9.28
C ALA A 21 9.09 -1.85 -8.34
N SER A 22 8.43 -1.22 -7.37
CA SER A 22 9.07 -0.33 -6.40
C SER A 22 10.17 -1.04 -5.58
N LEU A 23 10.06 -2.36 -5.39
CA LEU A 23 11.09 -3.12 -4.68
C LEU A 23 12.41 -3.09 -5.43
N ASP A 24 12.38 -3.18 -6.76
CA ASP A 24 13.59 -3.09 -7.59
C ASP A 24 14.05 -1.64 -7.76
N ASP A 25 13.13 -0.69 -7.88
CA ASP A 25 13.44 0.71 -8.13
C ASP A 25 13.94 1.44 -6.88
N ALA A 26 13.29 1.21 -5.74
CA ALA A 26 13.57 1.92 -4.48
C ALA A 26 14.23 1.03 -3.41
N GLY A 27 14.26 -0.27 -3.61
CA GLY A 27 14.81 -1.22 -2.64
C GLY A 27 13.83 -1.66 -1.56
N PHE A 28 12.59 -1.18 -1.60
CA PHE A 28 11.55 -1.55 -0.64
C PHE A 28 10.15 -1.42 -1.23
N VAL A 29 9.20 -2.09 -0.60
CA VAL A 29 7.78 -1.97 -0.92
C VAL A 29 7.19 -0.85 -0.09
N HIS A 30 6.57 0.13 -0.76
CA HIS A 30 5.89 1.25 -0.10
C HIS A 30 4.60 0.77 0.53
N CYS A 31 4.46 0.92 1.84
CA CYS A 31 3.25 0.60 2.57
C CYS A 31 2.78 1.82 3.37
N SER A 32 1.59 1.71 3.95
CA SER A 32 0.98 2.76 4.75
C SER A 32 0.37 2.19 6.02
N ASP A 33 0.28 3.03 7.02
CA ASP A 33 -0.55 2.78 8.20
C ASP A 33 -2.03 2.86 7.78
N PRO A 34 -2.93 2.08 8.41
CA PRO A 34 -4.36 2.16 8.06
C PRO A 34 -4.97 3.57 8.14
N GLY A 35 -4.47 4.44 9.01
CA GLY A 35 -4.98 5.79 9.14
C GLY A 35 -4.50 6.78 8.07
N THR A 36 -3.50 6.44 7.27
CA THR A 36 -2.83 7.40 6.37
C THR A 36 -2.75 6.95 4.91
N ALA A 37 -3.28 5.78 4.56
CA ALA A 37 -3.14 5.24 3.19
C ALA A 37 -3.75 6.13 2.12
N HIS A 38 -4.78 6.90 2.44
CA HIS A 38 -5.44 7.81 1.51
C HIS A 38 -4.56 9.00 1.11
N LEU A 39 -3.56 9.37 1.92
CA LEU A 39 -2.71 10.52 1.66
C LEU A 39 -1.77 10.29 0.48
N PRO A 40 -0.93 9.23 0.45
CA PRO A 40 -0.11 8.96 -0.73
C PRO A 40 -0.95 8.61 -1.95
N ALA A 41 -2.10 7.97 -1.78
CA ALA A 41 -2.98 7.68 -2.90
C ALA A 41 -3.45 8.96 -3.59
N THR A 42 -3.89 9.95 -2.82
CA THR A 42 -4.31 11.24 -3.37
C THR A 42 -3.15 11.98 -4.02
N ALA A 43 -1.97 11.94 -3.42
CA ALA A 43 -0.80 12.64 -3.94
C ALA A 43 -0.26 12.02 -5.24
N LEU A 44 -0.24 10.69 -5.34
CA LEU A 44 0.46 9.97 -6.41
C LEU A 44 -0.46 9.38 -7.47
N PHE A 45 -1.72 9.06 -7.13
CA PHE A 45 -2.61 8.30 -7.99
C PHE A 45 -3.97 8.98 -8.21
N ARG A 46 -4.05 10.28 -8.03
CA ARG A 46 -5.31 11.04 -8.16
C ARG A 46 -6.07 10.63 -9.43
N GLY A 47 -7.33 10.27 -9.26
CA GLY A 47 -8.22 9.93 -10.37
C GLY A 47 -8.09 8.52 -10.93
N ARG A 48 -7.14 7.71 -10.48
CA ARG A 48 -7.00 6.32 -10.95
C ARG A 48 -8.13 5.44 -10.43
N GLU A 49 -8.72 4.67 -11.33
CA GLU A 49 -9.87 3.82 -11.02
C GLU A 49 -9.52 2.33 -10.88
N ASP A 50 -8.25 1.97 -11.08
CA ASP A 50 -7.78 0.59 -11.12
C ASP A 50 -6.99 0.16 -9.88
N LEU A 51 -7.13 0.87 -8.77
CA LEU A 51 -6.35 0.59 -7.56
C LEU A 51 -7.03 -0.41 -6.63
N LEU A 52 -6.18 -1.19 -5.98
CA LEU A 52 -6.52 -2.04 -4.85
C LEU A 52 -5.73 -1.62 -3.63
N LEU A 53 -6.29 -1.90 -2.46
CA LEU A 53 -5.61 -1.72 -1.19
C LEU A 53 -5.44 -3.09 -0.56
N LEU A 54 -4.19 -3.54 -0.44
CA LEU A 54 -3.86 -4.82 0.17
C LEU A 54 -3.69 -4.63 1.67
N GLU A 55 -4.40 -5.43 2.44
CA GLU A 55 -4.27 -5.44 3.89
C GLU A 55 -3.32 -6.57 4.27
N ILE A 56 -2.20 -6.21 4.90
CA ILE A 56 -1.09 -7.11 5.13
C ILE A 56 -0.89 -7.33 6.62
N ASP A 57 -0.82 -8.60 7.02
CA ASP A 57 -0.43 -8.99 8.37
C ASP A 57 1.10 -8.96 8.43
N SER A 58 1.65 -7.95 9.09
CA SER A 58 3.10 -7.76 9.18
C SER A 58 3.82 -8.88 9.93
N SER A 59 3.11 -9.63 10.78
CA SER A 59 3.70 -10.79 11.47
C SER A 59 4.00 -11.96 10.54
N ARG A 60 3.45 -11.94 9.32
CA ARG A 60 3.66 -12.99 8.31
C ARG A 60 4.69 -12.60 7.25
N ILE A 61 5.39 -11.49 7.44
CA ILE A 61 6.43 -11.02 6.53
C ILE A 61 7.78 -11.40 7.11
N ASP A 62 8.64 -12.03 6.29
CA ASP A 62 10.01 -12.40 6.69
C ASP A 62 10.99 -11.25 6.47
N ALA A 63 10.73 -10.40 5.49
CA ALA A 63 11.60 -9.28 5.16
C ALA A 63 11.60 -8.20 6.26
N PRO A 64 12.70 -7.44 6.40
CA PRO A 64 12.72 -6.32 7.36
C PRO A 64 11.64 -5.29 7.04
N LEU A 65 10.95 -4.83 8.07
CA LEU A 65 9.99 -3.74 8.00
C LEU A 65 10.54 -2.56 8.79
N ARG A 66 10.64 -1.40 8.17
CA ARG A 66 11.17 -0.19 8.81
C ARG A 66 10.21 0.97 8.63
N TRP A 67 9.98 1.71 9.71
CA TRP A 67 9.22 2.94 9.66
C TRP A 67 10.18 4.08 9.33
N GLU A 68 9.94 4.74 8.20
CA GLU A 68 10.84 5.76 7.65
C GLU A 68 10.04 6.93 7.09
N VAL A 69 10.69 8.08 6.89
CA VAL A 69 10.06 9.19 6.16
C VAL A 69 9.66 8.72 4.76
N GLY A 70 8.59 9.30 4.23
CA GLY A 70 8.12 8.95 2.89
C GLY A 70 9.16 9.28 1.81
N ASP A 71 9.03 8.63 0.65
CA ASP A 71 9.85 8.88 -0.53
C ASP A 71 8.90 9.06 -1.74
N PRO A 72 8.59 10.32 -2.12
CA PRO A 72 9.07 11.58 -1.54
C PRO A 72 8.51 11.84 -0.13
N PRO A 73 9.21 12.64 0.70
CA PRO A 73 8.74 12.96 2.05
C PRO A 73 7.39 13.68 2.02
N HIS A 74 6.48 13.26 2.90
CA HIS A 74 5.20 13.95 3.04
C HIS A 74 5.41 15.29 3.78
N PRO A 75 4.73 16.38 3.35
CA PRO A 75 4.90 17.70 3.97
C PRO A 75 4.60 17.72 5.48
N ALA A 76 3.73 16.84 5.96
CA ALA A 76 3.41 16.74 7.39
C ALA A 76 4.43 15.91 8.20
N GLY A 77 5.51 15.43 7.59
CA GLY A 77 6.53 14.64 8.27
C GLY A 77 6.09 13.24 8.66
N ILE A 78 5.11 12.69 7.96
CA ILE A 78 4.56 11.37 8.24
C ILE A 78 5.58 10.28 7.88
N TRP A 79 5.73 9.30 8.76
CA TRP A 79 6.55 8.11 8.52
C TRP A 79 5.67 6.99 7.98
N PHE A 80 6.26 6.18 7.09
CA PHE A 80 5.58 5.07 6.45
C PHE A 80 6.34 3.77 6.69
N PRO A 81 5.63 2.63 6.79
CA PRO A 81 6.29 1.33 6.86
C PRO A 81 6.82 0.95 5.48
N HIS A 82 8.10 0.62 5.41
CA HIS A 82 8.77 0.15 4.20
C HIS A 82 9.22 -1.29 4.39
N VAL A 83 8.81 -2.18 3.50
CA VAL A 83 9.16 -3.60 3.55
C VAL A 83 10.32 -3.87 2.59
N TYR A 84 11.44 -4.33 3.13
CA TYR A 84 12.68 -4.53 2.37
C TYR A 84 12.80 -5.94 1.80
N GLY A 85 11.79 -6.38 1.10
CA GLY A 85 11.74 -7.66 0.42
C GLY A 85 10.35 -7.95 -0.12
N PRO A 86 10.20 -9.05 -0.87
CA PRO A 86 8.90 -9.43 -1.40
C PRO A 86 7.94 -9.85 -0.29
N ILE A 87 6.65 -9.79 -0.57
CA ILE A 87 5.60 -10.06 0.40
C ILE A 87 4.94 -11.39 0.04
N PRO A 88 5.00 -12.42 0.94
CA PRO A 88 4.27 -13.66 0.70
C PRO A 88 2.78 -13.35 0.52
N ARG A 89 2.15 -13.97 -0.47
CA ARG A 89 0.71 -13.72 -0.70
C ARG A 89 -0.15 -14.13 0.51
N GLU A 90 0.28 -15.11 1.29
CA GLU A 90 -0.41 -15.51 2.52
C GLU A 90 -0.42 -14.42 3.60
N ALA A 91 0.49 -13.44 3.51
CA ALA A 91 0.50 -12.29 4.42
C ALA A 91 -0.59 -11.27 4.06
N VAL A 92 -1.12 -11.32 2.84
CA VAL A 92 -2.23 -10.46 2.40
C VAL A 92 -3.53 -11.10 2.86
N VAL A 93 -4.13 -10.53 3.90
CA VAL A 93 -5.31 -11.11 4.55
C VAL A 93 -6.62 -10.58 3.97
N ALA A 94 -6.59 -9.46 3.25
CA ALA A 94 -7.75 -8.90 2.57
C ALA A 94 -7.32 -8.02 1.40
N VAL A 95 -8.16 -7.96 0.38
CA VAL A 95 -7.98 -7.12 -0.80
C VAL A 95 -9.21 -6.24 -0.93
N HIS A 96 -9.01 -4.93 -0.89
CA HIS A 96 -10.10 -3.97 -0.96
C HIS A 96 -10.06 -3.19 -2.26
N PRO A 97 -11.20 -3.02 -2.96
CA PRO A 97 -11.27 -2.02 -4.02
C PRO A 97 -10.96 -0.63 -3.45
N PHE A 98 -10.21 0.15 -4.20
CA PHE A 98 -9.81 1.49 -3.75
C PHE A 98 -10.12 2.53 -4.82
N PRO A 99 -11.42 2.81 -5.05
CA PRO A 99 -11.83 3.80 -6.05
C PRO A 99 -11.59 5.22 -5.55
N PRO A 100 -11.35 6.18 -6.47
CA PRO A 100 -11.29 7.59 -6.10
C PRO A 100 -12.68 8.14 -5.79
N ASP A 101 -12.71 9.23 -5.01
CA ASP A 101 -13.89 10.05 -4.83
C ASP A 101 -14.15 10.87 -6.10
N GLN A 102 -15.29 11.59 -6.16
CA GLN A 102 -15.69 12.35 -7.35
C GLN A 102 -14.63 13.38 -7.80
N ASP A 103 -13.91 13.96 -6.85
CA ASP A 103 -12.87 14.95 -7.14
C ASP A 103 -11.49 14.32 -7.48
N GLY A 104 -11.43 12.99 -7.53
CA GLY A 104 -10.20 12.24 -7.81
C GLY A 104 -9.33 11.98 -6.59
N SER A 105 -9.65 12.52 -5.42
CA SER A 105 -8.96 12.20 -4.18
C SER A 105 -9.38 10.84 -3.65
N PHE A 106 -8.71 10.35 -2.61
CA PHE A 106 -9.01 9.06 -2.01
C PHE A 106 -9.38 9.21 -0.54
N SER A 107 -10.35 8.41 -0.12
CA SER A 107 -10.75 8.26 1.28
C SER A 107 -10.56 6.81 1.68
N LEU A 108 -10.31 6.55 2.97
CA LEU A 108 -10.19 5.18 3.44
C LEU A 108 -11.49 4.43 3.21
N PRO A 109 -11.45 3.20 2.66
CA PRO A 109 -12.65 2.38 2.56
C PRO A 109 -13.29 2.17 3.92
N SER A 110 -14.63 2.16 3.99
CA SER A 110 -15.34 1.97 5.24
C SER A 110 -15.01 0.63 5.91
N SER A 111 -14.69 -0.38 5.13
CA SER A 111 -14.24 -1.69 5.63
C SER A 111 -12.95 -1.60 6.44
N ILE A 112 -12.15 -0.57 6.26
CA ILE A 112 -10.92 -0.32 7.00
C ILE A 112 -11.13 0.77 8.07
N ALA A 113 -11.77 1.87 7.69
CA ALA A 113 -11.96 3.03 8.58
C ALA A 113 -12.81 2.72 9.82
N ASN A 114 -13.71 1.75 9.73
CA ASN A 114 -14.63 1.39 10.81
C ASN A 114 -14.15 0.20 11.67
N ARG A 115 -12.88 -0.13 11.61
CA ARG A 115 -12.30 -1.20 12.44
C ARG A 115 -11.95 -0.75 13.83
#